data_8ecd101f141073f76f2df06271ce9275
#
_entry.id   8ecd101f141073f76f2df06271ce9275
#
_cell.length_a   1.000
_cell.length_b   1.000
_cell.length_c   1.000
_cell.angle_alpha   90.00
_cell.angle_beta   90.00
_cell.angle_gamma   90.00
#
_symmetry.space_group_name_H-M   'P 1'
#
loop_
_entity.id
_entity.type
_entity.pdbx_description
1 polymer ?
#
loop_
_entity_poly.entity_id
_entity_poly.type
_entity_poly.pdbx_seq_one_letter_code
_entity_poly.pdbx_strand_id
1 'polypeptide(L)'
;MQNIKLFIELTRLDRPIGYMLLFWPCLWGLTIAYNFDSELGKFYFYSLLFLLGSMLMRSAGCIVNDIVDKNFDKKVERTKNRPIASGKVSVKSAIIYSFVLCGLAFLVLINFNKFTILMALLSMPLAFTYPLMKRFTYWPQLFLGITFNYGLVLAWISVNNSINLVPIIFYFGAIFWTLGYDTIYGYQDIKDDEIIGVKSTSIKFKNNPKKFISLCYMSFFLSLILVGILMNFKMSFFISLIITFFHLGFYQIKNLEVSNPNMCLIKFKSNNLLGLIVFINILIGKII
;
A
#
# COMPACT_ATOMS: atom_id res chain seq x y z
N MET A 1 18.77 -15.93 -19.12
CA MET A 1 18.85 -15.72 -17.66
C MET A 1 19.01 -14.25 -17.29
N GLN A 2 19.90 -13.46 -17.92
CA GLN A 2 20.13 -12.04 -17.59
C GLN A 2 18.87 -11.16 -17.77
N ASN A 3 18.09 -11.35 -18.83
CA ASN A 3 16.85 -10.57 -19.08
C ASN A 3 15.77 -10.83 -18.04
N ILE A 4 15.64 -12.08 -17.55
CA ILE A 4 14.68 -12.43 -16.49
C ILE A 4 15.08 -11.75 -15.18
N LYS A 5 16.36 -11.75 -14.83
CA LYS A 5 16.86 -11.07 -13.63
C LYS A 5 16.59 -9.57 -13.68
N LEU A 6 16.86 -8.92 -14.83
CA LEU A 6 16.55 -7.51 -15.03
C LEU A 6 15.04 -7.20 -14.93
N PHE A 7 14.19 -8.08 -15.45
CA PHE A 7 12.75 -7.94 -15.34
C PHE A 7 12.27 -8.05 -13.87
N ILE A 8 12.77 -9.04 -13.12
CA ILE A 8 12.45 -9.19 -11.68
C ILE A 8 12.90 -7.96 -10.88
N GLU A 9 14.11 -7.45 -11.15
CA GLU A 9 14.64 -6.24 -10.51
C GLU A 9 13.80 -5.00 -10.85
N LEU A 10 13.38 -4.85 -12.10
CA LEU A 10 12.57 -3.74 -12.59
C LEU A 10 11.17 -3.74 -11.98
N THR A 11 10.54 -4.90 -11.89
CA THR A 11 9.20 -5.11 -11.33
C THR A 11 9.19 -5.20 -9.80
N ARG A 12 10.37 -5.38 -9.18
CA ARG A 12 10.55 -5.59 -7.73
C ARG A 12 9.76 -6.79 -7.18
N LEU A 13 9.55 -7.82 -8.01
CA LEU A 13 8.90 -9.07 -7.60
C LEU A 13 9.69 -9.84 -6.53
N ASP A 14 11.00 -9.62 -6.46
CA ASP A 14 11.90 -10.11 -5.41
C ASP A 14 11.66 -9.45 -4.04
N ARG A 15 10.81 -8.41 -3.98
CA ARG A 15 10.53 -7.64 -2.76
C ARG A 15 9.04 -7.69 -2.41
N PRO A 16 8.58 -8.78 -1.79
CA PRO A 16 7.15 -9.02 -1.55
C PRO A 16 6.44 -7.92 -0.75
N ILE A 17 7.17 -7.19 0.09
CA ILE A 17 6.61 -6.12 0.90
C ILE A 17 5.80 -5.11 0.06
N GLY A 18 6.27 -4.77 -1.16
CA GLY A 18 5.62 -3.76 -1.99
C GLY A 18 4.21 -4.15 -2.45
N TYR A 19 4.02 -5.37 -2.97
CA TYR A 19 2.71 -5.83 -3.40
C TYR A 19 1.85 -6.33 -2.24
N MET A 20 2.45 -6.80 -1.15
CA MET A 20 1.71 -7.19 0.05
C MET A 20 1.06 -5.98 0.72
N LEU A 21 1.75 -4.83 0.81
CA LEU A 21 1.15 -3.59 1.35
C LEU A 21 0.00 -3.05 0.48
N LEU A 22 -0.03 -3.38 -0.81
CA LEU A 22 -1.16 -3.11 -1.70
C LEU A 22 -2.28 -4.15 -1.54
N PHE A 23 -1.94 -5.41 -1.27
CA PHE A 23 -2.88 -6.53 -1.13
C PHE A 23 -3.65 -6.52 0.19
N TRP A 24 -3.00 -6.16 1.33
CA TRP A 24 -3.66 -6.20 2.64
C TRP A 24 -4.95 -5.40 2.69
N PRO A 25 -5.02 -4.14 2.22
CA PRO A 25 -6.28 -3.40 2.16
C PRO A 25 -7.37 -4.11 1.33
N CYS A 26 -6.99 -4.75 0.22
CA CYS A 26 -7.94 -5.55 -0.57
C CYS A 26 -8.50 -6.72 0.26
N LEU A 27 -7.62 -7.46 0.94
CA LEU A 27 -8.04 -8.60 1.76
C LEU A 27 -8.90 -8.15 2.96
N TRP A 28 -8.57 -7.02 3.60
CA TRP A 28 -9.40 -6.44 4.66
C TRP A 28 -10.78 -6.06 4.15
N GLY A 29 -10.85 -5.34 3.02
CA GLY A 29 -12.11 -4.95 2.38
C GLY A 29 -12.97 -6.15 1.98
N LEU A 30 -12.32 -7.18 1.43
CA LEU A 30 -13.00 -8.44 1.09
C LEU A 30 -13.55 -9.12 2.35
N THR A 31 -12.76 -9.21 3.41
CA THR A 31 -13.15 -9.90 4.65
C THR A 31 -14.31 -9.22 5.35
N ILE A 32 -14.33 -7.88 5.45
CA ILE A 32 -15.45 -7.16 6.03
C ILE A 32 -16.74 -7.26 5.20
N ALA A 33 -16.59 -7.37 3.86
CA ALA A 33 -17.71 -7.48 2.93
C ALA A 33 -18.33 -8.88 2.90
N TYR A 34 -17.52 -9.92 3.10
CA TYR A 34 -17.91 -11.30 2.85
C TYR A 34 -18.78 -11.88 3.97
N ASN A 35 -19.81 -12.66 3.59
CA ASN A 35 -20.55 -13.48 4.52
C ASN A 35 -19.95 -14.89 4.55
N PHE A 36 -19.36 -15.28 5.69
CA PHE A 36 -18.69 -16.57 5.87
C PHE A 36 -19.63 -17.76 6.06
N ASP A 37 -20.93 -17.53 6.19
CA ASP A 37 -21.97 -18.58 6.14
C ASP A 37 -22.21 -19.06 4.69
N SER A 38 -21.73 -18.30 3.71
CA SER A 38 -21.81 -18.62 2.31
C SER A 38 -20.61 -19.48 1.85
N GLU A 39 -20.64 -19.88 0.55
CA GLU A 39 -19.61 -20.72 -0.04
C GLU A 39 -18.22 -20.06 0.00
N LEU A 40 -17.26 -20.65 0.73
CA LEU A 40 -15.90 -20.11 0.91
C LEU A 40 -15.07 -20.07 -0.39
N GLY A 41 -15.43 -20.89 -1.41
CA GLY A 41 -14.72 -20.93 -2.68
C GLY A 41 -14.60 -19.55 -3.35
N LYS A 42 -15.67 -18.75 -3.29
CA LYS A 42 -15.69 -17.40 -3.84
C LYS A 42 -14.76 -16.43 -3.08
N PHE A 43 -14.67 -16.55 -1.76
CA PHE A 43 -13.74 -15.78 -0.95
C PHE A 43 -12.29 -16.05 -1.34
N TYR A 44 -11.90 -17.32 -1.46
CA TYR A 44 -10.54 -17.68 -1.87
C TYR A 44 -10.25 -17.27 -3.31
N PHE A 45 -11.20 -17.43 -4.22
CA PHE A 45 -11.05 -16.99 -5.61
C PHE A 45 -10.82 -15.48 -5.71
N TYR A 46 -11.64 -14.66 -5.04
CA TYR A 46 -11.46 -13.20 -5.04
C TYR A 46 -10.16 -12.79 -4.33
N SER A 47 -9.78 -13.45 -3.24
CA SER A 47 -8.49 -13.23 -2.58
C SER A 47 -7.31 -13.46 -3.53
N LEU A 48 -7.35 -14.53 -4.32
CA LEU A 48 -6.35 -14.81 -5.34
C LEU A 48 -6.32 -13.74 -6.44
N LEU A 49 -7.49 -13.33 -6.94
CA LEU A 49 -7.57 -12.26 -7.96
C LEU A 49 -6.99 -10.93 -7.44
N PHE A 50 -7.30 -10.53 -6.20
CA PHE A 50 -6.73 -9.32 -5.58
C PHE A 50 -5.23 -9.45 -5.35
N LEU A 51 -4.73 -10.62 -4.98
CA LEU A 51 -3.29 -10.85 -4.85
C LEU A 51 -2.57 -10.71 -6.20
N LEU A 52 -3.07 -11.38 -7.24
CA LEU A 52 -2.52 -11.29 -8.60
C LEU A 52 -2.59 -9.86 -9.14
N GLY A 53 -3.74 -9.19 -8.97
CA GLY A 53 -3.91 -7.78 -9.33
C GLY A 53 -2.92 -6.87 -8.62
N SER A 54 -2.71 -7.07 -7.32
CA SER A 54 -1.75 -6.30 -6.52
C SER A 54 -0.31 -6.52 -6.99
N MET A 55 0.09 -7.75 -7.32
CA MET A 55 1.42 -8.07 -7.86
C MET A 55 1.63 -7.38 -9.22
N LEU A 56 0.67 -7.48 -10.13
CA LEU A 56 0.76 -6.92 -11.48
C LEU A 56 0.76 -5.38 -11.46
N MET A 57 -0.20 -4.77 -10.74
CA MET A 57 -0.32 -3.32 -10.66
C MET A 57 0.83 -2.67 -9.88
N ARG A 58 1.31 -3.32 -8.81
CA ARG A 58 2.51 -2.86 -8.12
C ARG A 58 3.75 -2.90 -9.01
N SER A 59 3.91 -3.96 -9.80
CA SER A 59 5.01 -4.10 -10.75
C SER A 59 4.96 -3.02 -11.83
N ALA A 60 3.79 -2.80 -12.44
CA ALA A 60 3.58 -1.72 -13.41
C ALA A 60 3.87 -0.34 -12.81
N GLY A 61 3.35 -0.08 -11.60
CA GLY A 61 3.59 1.17 -10.86
C GLY A 61 5.07 1.41 -10.55
N CYS A 62 5.84 0.38 -10.21
CA CYS A 62 7.29 0.49 -10.02
C CYS A 62 8.00 0.93 -11.30
N ILE A 63 7.63 0.34 -12.44
CA ILE A 63 8.21 0.69 -13.74
C ILE A 63 7.90 2.16 -14.09
N VAL A 64 6.63 2.57 -13.95
CA VAL A 64 6.22 3.96 -14.24
C VAL A 64 6.95 4.94 -13.32
N ASN A 65 7.05 4.62 -12.02
CA ASN A 65 7.81 5.45 -11.09
C ASN A 65 9.28 5.58 -11.48
N ASP A 66 9.94 4.48 -11.85
CA ASP A 66 11.35 4.51 -12.28
C ASP A 66 11.55 5.26 -13.62
N ILE A 67 10.56 5.25 -14.52
CA ILE A 67 10.56 6.08 -15.75
C ILE A 67 10.50 7.56 -15.39
N VAL A 68 9.53 7.93 -14.55
CA VAL A 68 9.30 9.32 -14.12
C VAL A 68 10.51 9.86 -13.35
N ASP A 69 11.11 9.02 -12.51
CA ASP A 69 12.20 9.40 -11.62
C ASP A 69 13.60 9.17 -12.17
N LYS A 70 13.74 8.73 -13.42
CA LYS A 70 15.04 8.36 -14.04
C LYS A 70 16.17 9.33 -13.74
N ASN A 71 15.93 10.64 -13.84
CA ASN A 71 16.96 11.66 -13.64
C ASN A 71 17.26 11.94 -12.16
N PHE A 72 16.28 11.75 -11.28
CA PHE A 72 16.45 11.85 -9.83
C PHE A 72 17.18 10.61 -9.29
N ASP A 73 16.76 9.43 -9.71
CA ASP A 73 17.33 8.15 -9.28
C ASP A 73 18.84 8.04 -9.56
N LYS A 74 19.33 8.66 -10.64
CA LYS A 74 20.76 8.72 -10.95
C LYS A 74 21.59 9.47 -9.89
N LYS A 75 20.97 10.37 -9.13
CA LYS A 75 21.64 11.24 -8.16
C LYS A 75 21.57 10.69 -6.73
N VAL A 76 20.74 9.68 -6.48
CA VAL A 76 20.55 9.05 -5.16
C VAL A 76 21.36 7.77 -5.08
N GLU A 77 22.21 7.63 -4.07
CA GLU A 77 23.13 6.48 -3.91
C GLU A 77 22.39 5.14 -3.95
N ARG A 78 21.26 5.04 -3.26
CA ARG A 78 20.44 3.82 -3.17
C ARG A 78 19.78 3.43 -4.50
N THR A 79 19.49 4.39 -5.39
CA THR A 79 18.68 4.17 -6.60
C THR A 79 19.43 4.30 -7.91
N LYS A 80 20.65 4.83 -7.91
CA LYS A 80 21.48 5.02 -9.14
C LYS A 80 21.68 3.76 -9.98
N ASN A 81 21.65 2.59 -9.33
CA ASN A 81 21.86 1.29 -9.98
C ASN A 81 20.58 0.65 -10.52
N ARG A 82 19.40 1.29 -10.33
CA ARG A 82 18.11 0.77 -10.87
C ARG A 82 18.20 0.57 -12.39
N PRO A 83 17.53 -0.44 -12.97
CA PRO A 83 17.68 -0.79 -14.39
C PRO A 83 17.46 0.36 -15.36
N ILE A 84 16.49 1.26 -15.11
CA ILE A 84 16.22 2.42 -15.98
C ILE A 84 17.21 3.56 -15.71
N ALA A 85 17.54 3.85 -14.46
CA ALA A 85 18.47 4.91 -14.09
C ALA A 85 19.89 4.62 -14.60
N SER A 86 20.34 3.37 -14.49
CA SER A 86 21.66 2.91 -14.98
C SER A 86 21.72 2.68 -16.50
N GLY A 87 20.58 2.76 -17.22
CA GLY A 87 20.52 2.52 -18.65
C GLY A 87 20.51 1.05 -19.09
N LYS A 88 20.47 0.09 -18.16
CA LYS A 88 20.36 -1.35 -18.45
C LYS A 88 19.07 -1.73 -19.15
N VAL A 89 18.00 -0.97 -18.90
CA VAL A 89 16.69 -1.10 -19.58
C VAL A 89 16.33 0.23 -20.20
N SER A 90 15.94 0.22 -21.49
CA SER A 90 15.50 1.42 -22.19
C SER A 90 14.11 1.86 -21.69
N VAL A 91 13.84 3.16 -21.71
CA VAL A 91 12.50 3.69 -21.37
C VAL A 91 11.43 3.10 -22.29
N LYS A 92 11.71 2.90 -23.58
CA LYS A 92 10.79 2.28 -24.53
C LYS A 92 10.42 0.85 -24.13
N SER A 93 11.41 0.01 -23.78
CA SER A 93 11.15 -1.34 -23.29
C SER A 93 10.39 -1.35 -21.97
N ALA A 94 10.71 -0.43 -21.06
CA ALA A 94 10.02 -0.29 -19.78
C ALA A 94 8.52 0.07 -19.96
N ILE A 95 8.20 0.97 -20.90
CA ILE A 95 6.81 1.30 -21.26
C ILE A 95 6.08 0.06 -21.76
N ILE A 96 6.69 -0.72 -22.66
CA ILE A 96 6.08 -1.95 -23.18
C ILE A 96 5.80 -2.94 -22.03
N TYR A 97 6.75 -3.17 -21.12
CA TYR A 97 6.55 -4.04 -19.97
C TYR A 97 5.41 -3.55 -19.06
N SER A 98 5.31 -2.22 -18.82
CA SER A 98 4.21 -1.66 -18.04
C SER A 98 2.86 -1.90 -18.71
N PHE A 99 2.75 -1.71 -20.03
CA PHE A 99 1.51 -1.99 -20.78
C PHE A 99 1.12 -3.47 -20.73
N VAL A 100 2.07 -4.39 -20.87
CA VAL A 100 1.80 -5.83 -20.76
C VAL A 100 1.28 -6.18 -19.36
N LEU A 101 1.92 -5.66 -18.30
CA LEU A 101 1.48 -5.89 -16.93
C LEU A 101 0.07 -5.31 -16.67
N CYS A 102 -0.23 -4.12 -17.17
CA CYS A 102 -1.58 -3.53 -17.08
C CYS A 102 -2.62 -4.36 -17.86
N GLY A 103 -2.26 -4.88 -19.04
CA GLY A 103 -3.12 -5.79 -19.80
C GLY A 103 -3.43 -7.08 -19.05
N LEU A 104 -2.42 -7.70 -18.43
CA LEU A 104 -2.62 -8.89 -17.58
C LEU A 104 -3.48 -8.55 -16.35
N ALA A 105 -3.27 -7.38 -15.72
CA ALA A 105 -4.10 -6.91 -14.60
C ALA A 105 -5.55 -6.67 -15.05
N PHE A 106 -5.77 -6.20 -16.27
CA PHE A 106 -7.12 -6.05 -16.83
C PHE A 106 -7.82 -7.41 -17.04
N LEU A 107 -7.09 -8.44 -17.47
CA LEU A 107 -7.64 -9.82 -17.54
C LEU A 107 -8.05 -10.37 -16.16
N VAL A 108 -7.33 -10.00 -15.11
CA VAL A 108 -7.75 -10.28 -13.72
C VAL A 108 -9.01 -9.49 -13.37
N LEU A 109 -9.07 -8.20 -13.72
CA LEU A 109 -10.14 -7.28 -13.37
C LEU A 109 -11.50 -7.67 -13.98
N ILE A 110 -11.53 -8.19 -15.19
CA ILE A 110 -12.80 -8.56 -15.88
C ILE A 110 -13.55 -9.72 -15.21
N ASN A 111 -12.95 -10.41 -14.23
CA ASN A 111 -13.61 -11.45 -13.43
C ASN A 111 -14.49 -10.88 -12.30
N PHE A 112 -14.48 -9.57 -12.08
CA PHE A 112 -15.32 -8.90 -11.09
C PHE A 112 -16.62 -8.35 -11.71
N ASN A 113 -17.52 -7.86 -10.86
CA ASN A 113 -18.74 -7.20 -11.34
C ASN A 113 -18.45 -5.85 -12.05
N LYS A 114 -19.38 -5.40 -12.89
CA LYS A 114 -19.23 -4.18 -13.71
C LYS A 114 -18.91 -2.93 -12.89
N PHE A 115 -19.49 -2.81 -11.70
CA PHE A 115 -19.24 -1.66 -10.83
C PHE A 115 -17.80 -1.65 -10.30
N THR A 116 -17.27 -2.80 -9.90
CA THR A 116 -15.85 -2.94 -9.52
C THR A 116 -14.92 -2.60 -10.68
N ILE A 117 -15.23 -3.07 -11.90
CA ILE A 117 -14.44 -2.75 -13.10
C ILE A 117 -14.41 -1.25 -13.34
N LEU A 118 -15.59 -0.59 -13.33
CA LEU A 118 -15.68 0.86 -13.53
C LEU A 118 -14.86 1.63 -12.48
N MET A 119 -15.02 1.30 -11.21
CA MET A 119 -14.33 1.98 -10.12
C MET A 119 -12.82 1.74 -10.16
N ALA A 120 -12.36 0.53 -10.55
CA ALA A 120 -10.95 0.25 -10.74
C ALA A 120 -10.34 1.06 -11.88
N LEU A 121 -11.02 1.19 -13.01
CA LEU A 121 -10.57 2.02 -14.14
C LEU A 121 -10.50 3.51 -13.76
N LEU A 122 -11.46 4.01 -12.98
CA LEU A 122 -11.46 5.38 -12.46
C LEU A 122 -10.29 5.67 -11.50
N SER A 123 -9.69 4.65 -10.87
CA SER A 123 -8.52 4.81 -10.02
C SER A 123 -7.19 4.92 -10.79
N MET A 124 -7.15 4.55 -12.08
CA MET A 124 -5.92 4.52 -12.88
C MET A 124 -5.20 5.88 -12.96
N PRO A 125 -5.88 7.02 -13.18
CA PRO A 125 -5.21 8.32 -13.17
C PRO A 125 -4.46 8.60 -11.89
N LEU A 126 -5.00 8.22 -10.72
CA LEU A 126 -4.32 8.36 -9.43
C LEU A 126 -3.07 7.50 -9.36
N ALA A 127 -3.16 6.24 -9.82
CA ALA A 127 -2.05 5.29 -9.79
C ALA A 127 -0.85 5.72 -10.64
N PHE A 128 -1.09 6.44 -11.74
CA PHE A 128 -0.02 6.89 -12.63
C PHE A 128 0.47 8.32 -12.35
N THR A 129 -0.31 9.14 -11.63
CA THR A 129 0.07 10.54 -11.33
C THR A 129 0.71 10.72 -9.95
N TYR A 130 0.46 9.82 -8.97
CA TYR A 130 1.01 9.97 -7.62
C TYR A 130 2.56 10.12 -7.58
N PRO A 131 3.38 9.48 -8.47
CA PRO A 131 4.83 9.65 -8.42
C PRO A 131 5.29 11.09 -8.70
N LEU A 132 4.45 11.86 -9.40
CA LEU A 132 4.75 13.27 -9.71
C LEU A 132 4.59 14.18 -8.48
N MET A 133 3.80 13.77 -7.49
CA MET A 133 3.41 14.62 -6.35
C MET A 133 4.60 15.13 -5.53
N LYS A 134 5.69 14.37 -5.44
CA LYS A 134 6.91 14.79 -4.73
C LYS A 134 7.60 16.03 -5.34
N ARG A 135 7.20 16.45 -6.55
CA ARG A 135 7.68 17.67 -7.22
C ARG A 135 6.88 18.90 -6.80
N PHE A 136 5.62 18.71 -6.43
CA PHE A 136 4.67 19.80 -6.21
C PHE A 136 4.33 19.99 -4.73
N THR A 137 4.23 18.90 -3.94
CA THR A 137 3.72 18.94 -2.57
C THR A 137 4.59 18.14 -1.60
N TYR A 138 4.57 18.54 -0.31
CA TYR A 138 5.16 17.77 0.78
C TYR A 138 4.31 16.56 1.23
N TRP A 139 3.24 16.22 0.49
CA TRP A 139 2.31 15.15 0.83
C TRP A 139 2.26 13.97 -0.19
N PRO A 140 3.37 13.59 -0.87
CA PRO A 140 3.34 12.47 -1.80
C PRO A 140 2.91 11.16 -1.14
N GLN A 141 3.24 10.96 0.16
CA GLN A 141 2.83 9.79 0.93
C GLN A 141 1.31 9.73 1.16
N LEU A 142 0.63 10.86 1.22
CA LEU A 142 -0.85 10.90 1.27
C LEU A 142 -1.45 10.41 -0.05
N PHE A 143 -0.92 10.87 -1.18
CA PHE A 143 -1.37 10.42 -2.51
C PHE A 143 -1.08 8.94 -2.72
N LEU A 144 0.06 8.44 -2.21
CA LEU A 144 0.33 7.01 -2.17
C LEU A 144 -0.72 6.27 -1.34
N GLY A 145 -1.07 6.79 -0.16
CA GLY A 145 -2.10 6.22 0.71
C GLY A 145 -3.45 6.14 0.03
N ILE A 146 -3.88 7.22 -0.65
CA ILE A 146 -5.12 7.24 -1.43
C ILE A 146 -5.08 6.13 -2.51
N THR A 147 -3.99 6.01 -3.23
CA THR A 147 -3.85 5.05 -4.33
C THR A 147 -3.77 3.60 -3.85
N PHE A 148 -2.94 3.31 -2.83
CA PHE A 148 -2.67 1.94 -2.37
C PHE A 148 -3.86 1.32 -1.66
N ASN A 149 -4.61 2.12 -0.90
CA ASN A 149 -5.72 1.59 -0.12
C ASN A 149 -7.05 1.56 -0.87
N TYR A 150 -7.10 2.08 -2.10
CA TYR A 150 -8.32 2.07 -2.91
C TYR A 150 -8.85 0.65 -3.16
N GLY A 151 -7.96 -0.34 -3.19
CA GLY A 151 -8.30 -1.76 -3.28
C GLY A 151 -9.22 -2.26 -2.17
N LEU A 152 -9.25 -1.62 -0.99
CA LEU A 152 -10.20 -1.93 0.09
C LEU A 152 -11.64 -1.66 -0.36
N VAL A 153 -11.86 -0.51 -0.99
CA VAL A 153 -13.19 -0.12 -1.50
C VAL A 153 -13.58 -1.02 -2.68
N LEU A 154 -12.65 -1.34 -3.58
CA LEU A 154 -12.89 -2.26 -4.69
C LEU A 154 -13.29 -3.65 -4.20
N ALA A 155 -12.62 -4.16 -3.16
CA ALA A 155 -12.92 -5.46 -2.58
C ALA A 155 -14.31 -5.49 -1.93
N TRP A 156 -14.72 -4.43 -1.25
CA TRP A 156 -16.09 -4.29 -0.75
C TRP A 156 -17.12 -4.30 -1.88
N ILE A 157 -16.88 -3.51 -2.94
CA ILE A 157 -17.80 -3.41 -4.09
C ILE A 157 -17.90 -4.75 -4.83
N SER A 158 -16.81 -5.52 -4.91
CA SER A 158 -16.78 -6.81 -5.61
C SER A 158 -17.78 -7.82 -5.03
N VAL A 159 -18.08 -7.70 -3.74
CA VAL A 159 -19.05 -8.55 -3.03
C VAL A 159 -20.43 -7.94 -3.01
N ASN A 160 -20.54 -6.66 -2.59
CA ASN A 160 -21.82 -6.01 -2.28
C ASN A 160 -22.43 -5.24 -3.45
N ASN A 161 -21.68 -5.02 -4.53
CA ASN A 161 -22.09 -4.20 -5.70
C ASN A 161 -22.59 -2.79 -5.33
N SER A 162 -22.19 -2.28 -4.18
CA SER A 162 -22.57 -0.98 -3.62
C SER A 162 -21.49 -0.43 -2.70
N ILE A 163 -21.55 0.85 -2.38
CA ILE A 163 -20.69 1.51 -1.40
C ILE A 163 -21.53 1.95 -0.22
N ASN A 164 -21.01 1.76 0.99
CA ASN A 164 -21.60 2.32 2.21
C ASN A 164 -20.54 2.97 3.10
N LEU A 165 -20.90 3.39 4.29
CA LEU A 165 -20.03 4.13 5.20
C LEU A 165 -18.84 3.29 5.73
N VAL A 166 -19.02 1.99 5.93
CA VAL A 166 -18.00 1.10 6.53
C VAL A 166 -16.70 1.06 5.73
N PRO A 167 -16.71 0.69 4.41
CA PRO A 167 -15.48 0.67 3.63
C PRO A 167 -14.87 2.06 3.47
N ILE A 168 -15.65 3.14 3.49
CA ILE A 168 -15.15 4.51 3.40
C ILE A 168 -14.35 4.88 4.66
N ILE A 169 -14.89 4.65 5.86
CA ILE A 169 -14.19 4.92 7.13
C ILE A 169 -12.90 4.10 7.19
N PHE A 170 -12.97 2.82 6.83
CA PHE A 170 -11.78 1.97 6.85
C PHE A 170 -10.73 2.40 5.82
N TYR A 171 -11.15 2.81 4.64
CA TYR A 171 -10.26 3.36 3.62
C TYR A 171 -9.52 4.60 4.11
N PHE A 172 -10.23 5.56 4.73
CA PHE A 172 -9.59 6.73 5.33
C PHE A 172 -8.57 6.33 6.41
N GLY A 173 -8.92 5.40 7.29
CA GLY A 173 -7.97 4.88 8.27
C GLY A 173 -6.73 4.25 7.62
N ALA A 174 -6.92 3.43 6.60
CA ALA A 174 -5.84 2.77 5.87
C ALA A 174 -4.92 3.78 5.14
N ILE A 175 -5.46 4.92 4.66
CA ILE A 175 -4.66 6.02 4.12
C ILE A 175 -3.69 6.55 5.19
N PHE A 176 -4.16 6.76 6.42
CA PHE A 176 -3.30 7.20 7.53
C PHE A 176 -2.26 6.14 7.93
N TRP A 177 -2.61 4.85 7.87
CA TRP A 177 -1.63 3.79 8.04
C TRP A 177 -0.49 3.89 7.01
N THR A 178 -0.84 4.03 5.72
CA THR A 178 0.13 4.20 4.65
C THR A 178 0.97 5.46 4.83
N LEU A 179 0.33 6.58 5.18
CA LEU A 179 0.99 7.83 5.44
C LEU A 179 2.04 7.70 6.57
N GLY A 180 1.72 6.95 7.63
CA GLY A 180 2.65 6.68 8.73
C GLY A 180 3.84 5.84 8.29
N TYR A 181 3.62 4.65 7.73
CA TYR A 181 4.72 3.75 7.39
C TYR A 181 5.59 4.26 6.22
N ASP A 182 5.00 4.96 5.26
CA ASP A 182 5.78 5.47 4.13
C ASP A 182 6.56 6.74 4.51
N THR A 183 6.09 7.50 5.51
CA THR A 183 6.90 8.55 6.13
C THR A 183 8.13 7.94 6.83
N ILE A 184 7.96 6.82 7.56
CA ILE A 184 9.10 6.09 8.15
C ILE A 184 10.06 5.62 7.05
N TYR A 185 9.54 5.08 5.95
CA TYR A 185 10.35 4.64 4.82
C TYR A 185 11.17 5.76 4.20
N GLY A 186 10.59 6.96 4.07
CA GLY A 186 11.25 8.11 3.47
C GLY A 186 12.42 8.68 4.29
N TYR A 187 12.53 8.37 5.59
CA TYR A 187 13.71 8.76 6.38
C TYR A 187 15.01 8.08 5.93
N GLN A 188 14.95 7.00 5.15
CA GLN A 188 16.14 6.34 4.61
C GLN A 188 16.93 7.24 3.65
N ASP A 189 16.24 8.05 2.88
CA ASP A 189 16.83 8.86 1.81
C ASP A 189 16.75 10.38 2.12
N ILE A 190 16.37 10.78 3.33
CA ILE A 190 16.03 12.18 3.65
C ILE A 190 17.17 13.18 3.30
N LYS A 191 18.43 12.77 3.47
CA LYS A 191 19.58 13.62 3.16
C LYS A 191 19.72 13.85 1.66
N ASP A 192 19.60 12.79 0.87
CA ASP A 192 19.67 12.86 -0.59
C ASP A 192 18.47 13.64 -1.14
N ASP A 193 17.27 13.38 -0.61
CA ASP A 193 16.03 14.04 -1.00
C ASP A 193 16.05 15.55 -0.75
N GLU A 194 16.63 16.02 0.38
CA GLU A 194 16.82 17.44 0.66
C GLU A 194 17.79 18.11 -0.33
N ILE A 195 18.90 17.43 -0.67
CA ILE A 195 19.90 17.96 -1.62
C ILE A 195 19.30 18.08 -3.03
N ILE A 196 18.49 17.10 -3.45
CA ILE A 196 17.88 17.05 -4.78
C ILE A 196 16.66 18.00 -4.86
N GLY A 197 16.11 18.42 -3.73
CA GLY A 197 14.96 19.32 -3.65
C GLY A 197 13.60 18.63 -3.90
N VAL A 198 13.49 17.31 -3.69
CA VAL A 198 12.19 16.63 -3.68
C VAL A 198 11.46 16.88 -2.36
N LYS A 199 10.13 16.81 -2.41
CA LYS A 199 9.28 17.09 -1.24
C LYS A 199 8.70 15.78 -0.71
N SER A 200 8.66 15.65 0.65
CA SER A 200 8.07 14.49 1.33
C SER A 200 7.56 14.86 2.72
N THR A 201 6.69 14.01 3.29
CA THR A 201 6.27 14.17 4.69
C THR A 201 7.44 13.91 5.65
N SER A 202 8.41 13.08 5.28
CA SER A 202 9.62 12.83 6.06
C SER A 202 10.43 14.12 6.24
N ILE A 203 10.57 14.93 5.18
CA ILE A 203 11.21 16.25 5.25
C ILE A 203 10.36 17.23 6.05
N LYS A 204 9.04 17.28 5.77
CA LYS A 204 8.11 18.20 6.42
C LYS A 204 8.06 18.03 7.94
N PHE A 205 8.10 16.80 8.41
CA PHE A 205 7.97 16.45 9.82
C PHE A 205 9.27 15.98 10.48
N LYS A 206 10.43 16.32 9.89
CA LYS A 206 11.75 15.90 10.39
C LYS A 206 12.02 16.30 11.83
N ASN A 207 11.46 17.45 12.28
CA ASN A 207 11.64 17.97 13.64
C ASN A 207 10.75 17.25 14.67
N ASN A 208 9.61 16.69 14.26
CA ASN A 208 8.64 16.02 15.14
C ASN A 208 8.13 14.69 14.55
N PRO A 209 9.02 13.76 14.15
CA PRO A 209 8.65 12.57 13.42
C PRO A 209 7.69 11.67 14.19
N LYS A 210 8.00 11.38 15.46
CA LYS A 210 7.17 10.50 16.30
C LYS A 210 5.78 11.05 16.53
N LYS A 211 5.62 12.36 16.71
CA LYS A 211 4.31 13.00 16.91
C LYS A 211 3.43 12.85 15.69
N PHE A 212 3.97 13.08 14.49
CA PHE A 212 3.23 12.94 13.24
C PHE A 212 2.83 11.50 12.97
N ILE A 213 3.76 10.56 13.11
CA ILE A 213 3.50 9.13 12.92
C ILE A 213 2.48 8.60 13.94
N SER A 214 2.56 9.06 15.20
CA SER A 214 1.58 8.71 16.24
C SER A 214 0.18 9.17 15.86
N LEU A 215 0.02 10.39 15.32
CA LEU A 215 -1.27 10.89 14.85
C LEU A 215 -1.82 10.00 13.72
N CYS A 216 -0.98 9.65 12.75
CA CYS A 216 -1.37 8.76 11.65
C CYS A 216 -1.85 7.39 12.16
N TYR A 217 -1.09 6.76 13.03
CA TYR A 217 -1.41 5.44 13.55
C TYR A 217 -2.60 5.45 14.52
N MET A 218 -2.79 6.53 15.28
CA MET A 218 -3.98 6.71 16.11
C MET A 218 -5.24 6.84 15.23
N SER A 219 -5.18 7.62 14.14
CA SER A 219 -6.30 7.74 13.19
C SER A 219 -6.65 6.39 12.56
N PHE A 220 -5.65 5.59 12.19
CA PHE A 220 -5.88 4.22 11.71
C PHE A 220 -6.50 3.33 12.78
N PHE A 221 -5.98 3.34 14.00
CA PHE A 221 -6.51 2.53 15.09
C PHE A 221 -7.94 2.89 15.45
N LEU A 222 -8.28 4.19 15.50
CA LEU A 222 -9.64 4.66 15.71
C LEU A 222 -10.59 4.20 14.59
N SER A 223 -10.13 4.18 13.33
CA SER A 223 -10.95 3.67 12.23
C SER A 223 -11.28 2.18 12.39
N LEU A 224 -10.36 1.36 12.90
CA LEU A 224 -10.63 -0.05 13.20
C LEU A 224 -11.72 -0.20 14.29
N ILE A 225 -11.64 0.61 15.34
CA ILE A 225 -12.68 0.62 16.39
C ILE A 225 -14.06 1.00 15.79
N LEU A 226 -14.11 2.07 14.97
CA LEU A 226 -15.33 2.51 14.32
C LEU A 226 -15.90 1.45 13.36
N VAL A 227 -15.05 0.78 12.59
CA VAL A 227 -15.48 -0.35 11.75
C VAL A 227 -16.06 -1.46 12.59
N GLY A 228 -15.43 -1.83 13.70
CA GLY A 228 -15.94 -2.85 14.62
C GLY A 228 -17.31 -2.50 15.18
N ILE A 229 -17.55 -1.24 15.57
CA ILE A 229 -18.84 -0.75 16.05
C ILE A 229 -19.90 -0.80 14.94
N LEU A 230 -19.60 -0.28 13.75
CA LEU A 230 -20.54 -0.25 12.63
C LEU A 230 -20.89 -1.64 12.08
N MET A 231 -19.96 -2.59 12.19
CA MET A 231 -20.17 -3.99 11.80
C MET A 231 -20.79 -4.84 12.92
N ASN A 232 -21.04 -4.25 14.11
CA ASN A 232 -21.53 -4.95 15.31
C ASN A 232 -20.65 -6.15 15.69
N PHE A 233 -19.32 -5.99 15.61
CA PHE A 233 -18.39 -7.04 15.99
C PHE A 233 -18.44 -7.30 17.50
N LYS A 234 -18.24 -8.56 17.89
CA LYS A 234 -18.23 -8.97 19.30
C LYS A 234 -17.01 -8.43 20.07
N MET A 235 -17.05 -8.50 21.39
CA MET A 235 -15.98 -8.02 22.27
C MET A 235 -14.63 -8.68 21.97
N SER A 236 -14.61 -9.92 21.47
CA SER A 236 -13.42 -10.62 21.01
C SER A 236 -12.58 -9.82 19.99
N PHE A 237 -13.25 -9.12 19.05
CA PHE A 237 -12.58 -8.23 18.11
C PHE A 237 -11.84 -7.08 18.83
N PHE A 238 -12.52 -6.37 19.73
CA PHE A 238 -11.93 -5.23 20.43
C PHE A 238 -10.77 -5.65 21.33
N ILE A 239 -10.85 -6.83 21.98
CA ILE A 239 -9.75 -7.40 22.73
C ILE A 239 -8.57 -7.73 21.80
N SER A 240 -8.82 -8.29 20.62
CA SER A 240 -7.76 -8.64 19.66
C SER A 240 -7.01 -7.39 19.13
N LEU A 241 -7.65 -6.21 19.09
CA LEU A 241 -7.01 -4.95 18.71
C LEU A 241 -5.86 -4.53 19.63
N ILE A 242 -5.76 -5.10 20.83
CA ILE A 242 -4.64 -4.86 21.76
C ILE A 242 -3.30 -5.22 21.07
N ILE A 243 -3.26 -6.28 20.27
CA ILE A 243 -2.05 -6.69 19.54
C ILE A 243 -1.68 -5.62 18.51
N THR A 244 -2.67 -5.11 17.76
CA THR A 244 -2.47 -4.00 16.81
C THR A 244 -1.96 -2.74 17.52
N PHE A 245 -2.53 -2.40 18.68
CA PHE A 245 -2.10 -1.24 19.48
C PHE A 245 -0.64 -1.36 19.93
N PHE A 246 -0.23 -2.53 20.44
CA PHE A 246 1.16 -2.78 20.83
C PHE A 246 2.12 -2.73 19.65
N HIS A 247 1.75 -3.28 18.50
CA HIS A 247 2.59 -3.20 17.31
C HIS A 247 2.78 -1.75 16.86
N LEU A 248 1.71 -0.96 16.77
CA LEU A 248 1.79 0.44 16.34
C LEU A 248 2.52 1.32 17.37
N GLY A 249 2.14 1.24 18.65
CA GLY A 249 2.65 2.11 19.70
C GLY A 249 4.07 1.75 20.15
N PHE A 250 4.28 0.50 20.57
CA PHE A 250 5.57 0.08 21.10
C PHE A 250 6.57 -0.25 20.01
N TYR A 251 6.17 -1.10 19.05
CA TYR A 251 7.14 -1.57 18.09
C TYR A 251 7.44 -0.48 17.05
N GLN A 252 6.44 0.16 16.46
CA GLN A 252 6.63 1.15 15.39
C GLN A 252 7.12 2.51 15.92
N ILE A 253 6.51 3.05 16.98
CA ILE A 253 6.75 4.44 17.41
C ILE A 253 7.81 4.54 18.50
N LYS A 254 7.66 3.80 19.62
CA LYS A 254 8.55 3.94 20.79
C LYS A 254 10.01 3.70 20.40
N ASN A 255 10.27 2.64 19.64
CA ASN A 255 11.59 2.20 19.22
C ASN A 255 12.00 2.76 17.84
N LEU A 256 11.39 3.87 17.39
CA LEU A 256 11.75 4.49 16.11
C LEU A 256 12.97 5.40 16.29
N GLU A 257 14.01 5.12 15.50
CA GLU A 257 15.21 5.94 15.35
C GLU A 257 15.30 6.39 13.90
N VAL A 258 14.81 7.61 13.62
CA VAL A 258 14.76 8.15 12.24
C VAL A 258 16.13 8.44 11.65
N SER A 259 17.16 8.57 12.49
CA SER A 259 18.55 8.74 12.06
C SER A 259 19.20 7.46 11.55
N ASN A 260 18.58 6.28 11.79
CA ASN A 260 19.08 4.99 11.38
C ASN A 260 18.27 4.44 10.19
N PRO A 261 18.79 4.50 8.94
CA PRO A 261 18.08 4.03 7.74
C PRO A 261 17.68 2.55 7.81
N ASN A 262 18.51 1.69 8.41
CA ASN A 262 18.22 0.27 8.54
C ASN A 262 17.05 0.02 9.49
N MET A 263 16.96 0.75 10.61
CA MET A 263 15.83 0.67 11.52
C MET A 263 14.55 1.15 10.84
N CYS A 264 14.59 2.23 10.07
CA CYS A 264 13.46 2.70 9.28
C CYS A 264 12.97 1.62 8.29
N LEU A 265 13.89 0.92 7.61
CA LEU A 265 13.56 -0.17 6.70
C LEU A 265 12.93 -1.37 7.44
N ILE A 266 13.44 -1.74 8.60
CA ILE A 266 12.89 -2.83 9.43
C ILE A 266 11.45 -2.47 9.86
N LYS A 267 11.23 -1.24 10.36
CA LYS A 267 9.89 -0.76 10.76
C LYS A 267 8.93 -0.74 9.57
N PHE A 268 9.36 -0.25 8.41
CA PHE A 268 8.58 -0.30 7.19
C PHE A 268 8.17 -1.74 6.84
N LYS A 269 9.12 -2.67 6.80
CA LYS A 269 8.85 -4.08 6.46
C LYS A 269 7.91 -4.77 7.43
N SER A 270 7.92 -4.40 8.72
CA SER A 270 7.03 -5.00 9.73
C SER A 270 5.55 -4.68 9.52
N ASN A 271 5.21 -3.71 8.65
CA ASN A 271 3.82 -3.47 8.27
C ASN A 271 3.18 -4.63 7.48
N ASN A 272 3.99 -5.55 6.93
CA ASN A 272 3.47 -6.80 6.40
C ASN A 272 2.86 -7.68 7.52
N LEU A 273 3.55 -7.78 8.65
CA LEU A 273 3.01 -8.47 9.83
C LEU A 273 1.77 -7.76 10.38
N LEU A 274 1.80 -6.43 10.44
CA LEU A 274 0.62 -5.65 10.86
C LEU A 274 -0.57 -5.90 9.93
N GLY A 275 -0.35 -5.97 8.62
CA GLY A 275 -1.38 -6.32 7.65
C GLY A 275 -2.07 -7.65 7.96
N LEU A 276 -1.28 -8.67 8.30
CA LEU A 276 -1.77 -9.97 8.74
C LEU A 276 -2.53 -9.89 10.08
N ILE A 277 -2.00 -9.15 11.06
CA ILE A 277 -2.64 -8.97 12.38
C ILE A 277 -4.04 -8.36 12.20
N VAL A 278 -4.16 -7.29 11.41
CA VAL A 278 -5.46 -6.64 11.15
C VAL A 278 -6.41 -7.59 10.42
N PHE A 279 -5.93 -8.37 9.45
CA PHE A 279 -6.75 -9.40 8.81
C PHE A 279 -7.29 -10.43 9.81
N ILE A 280 -6.45 -10.93 10.72
CA ILE A 280 -6.87 -11.87 11.77
C ILE A 280 -7.87 -11.21 12.73
N ASN A 281 -7.66 -9.94 13.12
CA ASN A 281 -8.61 -9.21 13.96
C ASN A 281 -9.99 -9.14 13.31
N ILE A 282 -10.06 -8.83 12.00
CA ILE A 282 -11.32 -8.76 11.26
C ILE A 282 -11.98 -10.15 11.20
N LEU A 283 -11.21 -11.21 10.96
CA LEU A 283 -11.73 -12.59 10.97
C LEU A 283 -12.33 -12.96 12.33
N ILE A 284 -11.64 -12.62 13.42
CA ILE A 284 -12.18 -12.81 14.78
C ILE A 284 -13.51 -12.09 14.94
N GLY A 285 -13.60 -10.82 14.47
CA GLY A 285 -14.86 -10.05 14.54
C GLY A 285 -16.01 -10.61 13.69
N LYS A 286 -15.69 -11.30 12.60
CA LYS A 286 -16.68 -11.86 11.66
C LYS A 286 -17.15 -13.27 12.05
N ILE A 287 -16.28 -14.08 12.67
CA ILE A 287 -16.54 -15.51 12.87
C ILE A 287 -16.85 -15.82 14.35
N ILE A 288 -16.15 -15.17 15.28
CA ILE A 288 -16.26 -15.42 16.74
C ILE A 288 -17.14 -14.38 17.39
#